data_1b8c8698d60db4d306fa5d6b6139cf3d
#
_entry.id   1b8c8698d60db4d306fa5d6b6139cf3d
#
_cell.length_a   1.000
_cell.length_b   1.000
_cell.length_c   1.000
_cell.angle_alpha   90.00
_cell.angle_beta   90.00
_cell.angle_gamma   90.00
#
_symmetry.space_group_name_H-M   'P 1'
#
loop_
_entity.id
_entity.type
_entity.pdbx_description
1 polymer ?
#
loop_
_entity_poly.entity_id
_entity_poly.type
_entity_poly.pdbx_seq_one_letter_code
_entity_poly.pdbx_strand_id
1 'polypeptide(L)'
;MDPTDIGFIPVGPRRTFEGAVEQIAERVRLGELSAGDRLPSERDLAAAMQISRPTLREAVRVLADAGVLRVRPGSAGGTFVASSYVPIELLRSKSDLRLGEVAGVLEARRLIEPRVAQLAAVNAREDDFAHLARLIEAQKALLDEGDVLAHEDHFLQLDTQFHVRIARATGNSTIVSLMRTLLRRLEIARDLALHEPPTAPWVIDIHERTLAAIRSADHDRIDEVMDEHLAAMERAWERATDRMLVRPIPDFMLPVAARSRDQRSSRTPAR
;
A
#
# COMPACT_ATOMS: atom_id res chain seq x y z
N MET A 1 24.97 1.45 -25.52
CA MET A 1 23.66 1.22 -24.92
C MET A 1 23.87 0.14 -23.88
N ASP A 2 23.77 0.48 -22.59
CA ASP A 2 23.96 -0.48 -21.51
C ASP A 2 22.75 -1.44 -21.52
N PRO A 3 22.93 -2.79 -21.44
CA PRO A 3 21.83 -3.75 -21.37
C PRO A 3 20.84 -3.49 -20.24
N THR A 4 21.26 -2.77 -19.18
CA THR A 4 20.39 -2.35 -18.07
C THR A 4 19.39 -1.26 -18.45
N ASP A 5 19.66 -0.49 -19.52
CA ASP A 5 18.74 0.56 -20.04
C ASP A 5 17.51 -0.03 -20.76
N ILE A 6 17.53 -1.34 -21.10
CA ILE A 6 16.44 -2.02 -21.82
C ILE A 6 15.50 -2.75 -20.84
N GLY A 7 15.65 -2.55 -19.54
CA GLY A 7 14.73 -3.11 -18.53
C GLY A 7 14.90 -4.61 -18.27
N PHE A 8 16.00 -5.22 -18.71
CA PHE A 8 16.30 -6.60 -18.32
C PHE A 8 16.83 -6.65 -16.88
N ILE A 9 16.13 -7.38 -16.03
CA ILE A 9 16.52 -7.62 -14.65
C ILE A 9 17.25 -8.97 -14.58
N PRO A 10 18.39 -9.10 -13.87
CA PRO A 10 19.06 -10.39 -13.68
C PRO A 10 18.11 -11.42 -13.07
N VAL A 11 17.90 -12.54 -13.75
CA VAL A 11 17.14 -13.67 -13.23
C VAL A 11 18.08 -14.50 -12.36
N GLY A 12 18.05 -14.26 -11.05
CA GLY A 12 18.70 -15.15 -10.07
C GLY A 12 17.91 -16.45 -9.89
N PRO A 13 18.56 -17.57 -9.53
CA PRO A 13 17.87 -18.80 -9.16
C PRO A 13 17.14 -18.58 -7.82
N ARG A 14 15.91 -18.09 -7.87
CA ARG A 14 15.01 -18.08 -6.71
C ARG A 14 14.66 -19.53 -6.38
N ARG A 15 14.80 -19.90 -5.13
CA ARG A 15 14.26 -21.17 -4.66
C ARG A 15 12.74 -21.12 -4.86
N THR A 16 12.19 -22.12 -5.53
CA THR A 16 10.79 -22.14 -5.97
C THR A 16 9.80 -22.02 -4.81
N PHE A 17 10.18 -22.48 -3.58
CA PHE A 17 9.32 -22.34 -2.40
C PHE A 17 9.29 -20.90 -1.86
N GLU A 18 10.39 -20.13 -1.95
CA GLU A 18 10.46 -18.73 -1.53
C GLU A 18 9.49 -17.87 -2.34
N GLY A 19 9.39 -18.13 -3.65
CA GLY A 19 8.39 -17.47 -4.50
C GLY A 19 6.95 -17.81 -4.12
N ALA A 20 6.70 -19.04 -3.64
CA ALA A 20 5.38 -19.41 -3.14
C ALA A 20 5.07 -18.76 -1.78
N VAL A 21 6.06 -18.65 -0.88
CA VAL A 21 5.95 -17.89 0.38
C VAL A 21 5.57 -16.45 0.08
N GLU A 22 6.36 -15.76 -0.77
CA GLU A 22 6.11 -14.37 -1.16
C GLU A 22 4.70 -14.18 -1.71
N GLN A 23 4.24 -15.00 -2.65
CA GLN A 23 2.94 -14.84 -3.28
C GLN A 23 1.77 -15.01 -2.29
N ILE A 24 1.86 -15.96 -1.36
CA ILE A 24 0.82 -16.16 -0.35
C ILE A 24 0.88 -15.02 0.68
N ALA A 25 2.07 -14.69 1.17
CA ALA A 25 2.31 -13.62 2.14
C ALA A 25 1.79 -12.26 1.59
N GLU A 26 2.12 -11.92 0.34
CA GLU A 26 1.65 -10.70 -0.30
C GLU A 26 0.13 -10.61 -0.36
N ARG A 27 -0.57 -11.70 -0.68
CA ARG A 27 -2.04 -11.72 -0.73
C ARG A 27 -2.68 -11.45 0.64
N VAL A 28 -2.09 -11.97 1.71
CA VAL A 28 -2.53 -11.68 3.07
C VAL A 28 -2.19 -10.24 3.44
N ARG A 29 -0.96 -9.79 3.18
CA ARG A 29 -0.49 -8.44 3.48
C ARG A 29 -1.32 -7.35 2.78
N LEU A 30 -1.74 -7.59 1.55
CA LEU A 30 -2.61 -6.69 0.77
C LEU A 30 -4.11 -6.83 1.10
N GLY A 31 -4.48 -7.67 2.08
CA GLY A 31 -5.87 -7.89 2.49
C GLY A 31 -6.71 -8.59 1.42
N GLU A 32 -6.09 -9.42 0.55
CA GLU A 32 -6.82 -10.29 -0.38
C GLU A 32 -7.30 -11.56 0.30
N LEU A 33 -6.51 -12.02 1.25
CA LEU A 33 -6.81 -13.11 2.16
C LEU A 33 -6.84 -12.54 3.56
N SER A 34 -7.92 -12.81 4.27
CA SER A 34 -8.17 -12.36 5.62
C SER A 34 -8.05 -13.50 6.63
N ALA A 35 -7.82 -13.18 7.91
CA ALA A 35 -7.81 -14.18 8.96
C ALA A 35 -9.11 -14.99 8.96
N GLY A 36 -8.97 -16.31 8.95
CA GLY A 36 -10.07 -17.27 8.84
C GLY A 36 -10.32 -17.79 7.43
N ASP A 37 -9.83 -17.12 6.39
CA ASP A 37 -10.00 -17.58 5.01
C ASP A 37 -9.29 -18.91 4.78
N ARG A 38 -9.93 -19.76 3.99
CA ARG A 38 -9.37 -21.04 3.59
C ARG A 38 -8.64 -20.91 2.26
N LEU A 39 -7.39 -21.34 2.19
CA LEU A 39 -6.65 -21.43 0.94
C LEU A 39 -7.23 -22.57 0.06
N PRO A 40 -7.04 -22.50 -1.26
CA PRO A 40 -7.29 -23.64 -2.15
C PRO A 40 -6.57 -24.90 -1.69
N SER A 41 -7.02 -26.07 -2.14
CA SER A 41 -6.33 -27.31 -1.76
C SER A 41 -4.87 -27.29 -2.21
N GLU A 42 -3.99 -28.03 -1.48
CA GLU A 42 -2.57 -28.14 -1.87
C GLU A 42 -2.39 -28.54 -3.36
N ARG A 43 -3.28 -29.38 -3.86
CA ARG A 43 -3.25 -29.82 -5.26
C ARG A 43 -3.52 -28.65 -6.20
N ASP A 44 -4.58 -27.91 -5.94
CA ASP A 44 -5.04 -26.85 -6.82
C ASP A 44 -4.11 -25.62 -6.74
N LEU A 45 -3.60 -25.32 -5.54
CA LEU A 45 -2.65 -24.22 -5.34
C LEU A 45 -1.29 -24.53 -5.96
N ALA A 46 -0.78 -25.76 -5.81
CA ALA A 46 0.47 -26.18 -6.44
C ALA A 46 0.36 -26.17 -7.98
N ALA A 47 -0.78 -26.60 -8.52
CA ALA A 47 -1.05 -26.53 -9.95
C ALA A 47 -1.13 -25.09 -10.45
N ALA A 48 -1.83 -24.20 -9.74
CA ALA A 48 -1.94 -22.77 -10.09
C ALA A 48 -0.58 -22.04 -10.07
N MET A 49 0.30 -22.41 -9.13
CA MET A 49 1.66 -21.85 -9.03
C MET A 49 2.69 -22.58 -9.89
N GLN A 50 2.32 -23.65 -10.59
CA GLN A 50 3.20 -24.50 -11.41
C GLN A 50 4.41 -25.04 -10.64
N ILE A 51 4.21 -25.46 -9.39
CA ILE A 51 5.22 -26.03 -8.51
C ILE A 51 4.82 -27.42 -8.02
N SER A 52 5.79 -28.15 -7.46
CA SER A 52 5.51 -29.45 -6.86
C SER A 52 4.74 -29.30 -5.53
N ARG A 53 3.91 -30.29 -5.18
CA ARG A 53 3.22 -30.31 -3.86
C ARG A 53 4.19 -30.30 -2.68
N PRO A 54 5.33 -31.01 -2.69
CA PRO A 54 6.34 -30.91 -1.64
C PRO A 54 6.88 -29.48 -1.49
N THR A 55 7.15 -28.76 -2.60
CA THR A 55 7.60 -27.36 -2.60
C THR A 55 6.55 -26.43 -1.96
N LEU A 56 5.27 -26.63 -2.32
CA LEU A 56 4.18 -25.87 -1.70
C LEU A 56 4.06 -26.14 -0.19
N ARG A 57 4.20 -27.41 0.24
CA ARG A 57 4.16 -27.76 1.67
C ARG A 57 5.27 -27.08 2.45
N GLU A 58 6.45 -26.95 1.87
CA GLU A 58 7.56 -26.24 2.50
C GLU A 58 7.21 -24.76 2.69
N ALA A 59 6.64 -24.12 1.66
CA ALA A 59 6.16 -22.73 1.75
C ALA A 59 5.05 -22.56 2.82
N VAL A 60 4.09 -23.46 2.84
CA VAL A 60 3.01 -23.46 3.86
C VAL A 60 3.58 -23.64 5.27
N ARG A 61 4.61 -24.50 5.45
CA ARG A 61 5.27 -24.68 6.74
C ARG A 61 5.95 -23.39 7.20
N VAL A 62 6.73 -22.74 6.34
CA VAL A 62 7.38 -21.45 6.66
C VAL A 62 6.36 -20.41 7.12
N LEU A 63 5.24 -20.27 6.39
CA LEU A 63 4.17 -19.35 6.74
C LEU A 63 3.42 -19.75 8.03
N ALA A 64 3.31 -21.04 8.30
CA ALA A 64 2.71 -21.54 9.54
C ALA A 64 3.62 -21.32 10.75
N ASP A 65 4.93 -21.54 10.59
CA ASP A 65 5.94 -21.28 11.63
C ASP A 65 6.01 -19.78 11.98
N ALA A 66 5.76 -18.91 10.98
CA ALA A 66 5.63 -17.46 11.17
C ALA A 66 4.25 -17.01 11.69
N GLY A 67 3.32 -17.93 11.96
CA GLY A 67 1.99 -17.61 12.48
C GLY A 67 1.00 -17.03 11.45
N VAL A 68 1.40 -16.91 10.18
CA VAL A 68 0.54 -16.37 9.10
C VAL A 68 -0.52 -17.38 8.68
N LEU A 69 -0.17 -18.66 8.62
CA LEU A 69 -1.07 -19.73 8.24
C LEU A 69 -1.27 -20.73 9.40
N ARG A 70 -2.35 -21.51 9.30
CA ARG A 70 -2.62 -22.64 10.19
C ARG A 70 -3.14 -23.81 9.37
N VAL A 71 -2.51 -24.98 9.54
CA VAL A 71 -2.94 -26.22 8.93
C VAL A 71 -3.82 -27.01 9.89
N ARG A 72 -5.02 -27.39 9.45
CA ARG A 72 -5.93 -28.27 10.18
C ARG A 72 -5.96 -29.63 9.50
N PRO A 73 -5.64 -30.73 10.20
CA PRO A 73 -5.69 -32.07 9.64
C PRO A 73 -7.14 -32.59 9.50
N GLY A 74 -7.34 -33.67 8.71
CA GLY A 74 -8.61 -34.37 8.57
C GLY A 74 -9.38 -34.05 7.30
N SER A 75 -10.51 -34.73 7.08
CA SER A 75 -11.32 -34.61 5.86
C SER A 75 -11.97 -33.22 5.70
N ALA A 76 -12.31 -32.56 6.78
CA ALA A 76 -12.75 -31.17 6.82
C ALA A 76 -11.59 -30.18 7.05
N GLY A 77 -10.35 -30.65 7.00
CA GLY A 77 -9.14 -29.89 7.22
C GLY A 77 -8.79 -28.98 6.06
N GLY A 78 -7.61 -28.41 6.11
CA GLY A 78 -7.08 -27.49 5.09
C GLY A 78 -6.10 -26.48 5.66
N THR A 79 -5.63 -25.60 4.81
CA THR A 79 -4.78 -24.47 5.20
C THR A 79 -5.63 -23.22 5.31
N PHE A 80 -5.50 -22.50 6.41
CA PHE A 80 -6.28 -21.30 6.72
C PHE A 80 -5.33 -20.14 7.06
N VAL A 81 -5.72 -18.93 6.74
CA VAL A 81 -5.05 -17.73 7.24
C VAL A 81 -5.28 -17.63 8.74
N ALA A 82 -4.21 -17.56 9.51
CA ALA A 82 -4.26 -17.46 10.96
C ALA A 82 -4.16 -16.02 11.47
N SER A 83 -3.40 -15.18 10.77
CA SER A 83 -3.19 -13.77 11.11
C SER A 83 -3.35 -12.91 9.84
N SER A 84 -3.93 -11.72 9.99
CA SER A 84 -3.97 -10.70 8.92
C SER A 84 -2.65 -9.91 8.86
N TYR A 85 -1.83 -9.97 9.89
CA TYR A 85 -0.48 -9.40 9.87
C TYR A 85 0.52 -10.39 9.28
N VAL A 86 1.40 -9.90 8.42
CA VAL A 86 2.47 -10.64 7.76
C VAL A 86 3.78 -9.89 7.96
N PRO A 87 4.76 -10.46 8.69
CA PRO A 87 6.08 -9.86 8.84
C PRO A 87 6.74 -9.56 7.49
N ILE A 88 7.34 -8.36 7.35
CA ILE A 88 7.95 -7.91 6.10
C ILE A 88 9.09 -8.81 5.63
N GLU A 89 9.75 -9.50 6.55
CA GLU A 89 10.85 -10.43 6.27
C GLU A 89 10.43 -11.60 5.39
N LEU A 90 9.14 -11.96 5.41
CA LEU A 90 8.57 -13.01 4.56
C LEU A 90 8.41 -12.58 3.10
N LEU A 91 8.43 -11.28 2.85
CA LEU A 91 8.33 -10.67 1.52
C LEU A 91 9.69 -10.32 0.93
N ARG A 92 10.75 -10.97 1.36
CA ARG A 92 12.14 -10.71 0.99
C ARG A 92 12.43 -10.79 -0.52
N SER A 93 11.74 -9.97 -1.27
CA SER A 93 12.34 -9.26 -2.36
C SER A 93 12.86 -7.96 -1.76
N LYS A 94 14.14 -7.87 -1.40
CA LYS A 94 14.76 -6.56 -1.15
C LYS A 94 14.29 -5.68 -2.28
N SER A 95 13.49 -4.67 -1.98
CA SER A 95 13.23 -3.63 -2.94
C SER A 95 14.59 -3.00 -3.20
N ASP A 96 15.27 -3.40 -4.29
CA ASP A 96 16.49 -2.75 -4.76
C ASP A 96 16.15 -1.36 -5.30
N LEU A 97 15.17 -0.69 -4.66
CA LEU A 97 14.70 0.62 -5.06
C LEU A 97 15.84 1.62 -4.82
N ARG A 98 16.43 2.11 -5.89
CA ARG A 98 17.45 3.16 -5.81
C ARG A 98 16.76 4.47 -5.45
N LEU A 99 17.44 5.33 -4.71
CA LEU A 99 16.96 6.68 -4.34
C LEU A 99 16.33 7.45 -5.51
N GLY A 100 16.89 7.33 -6.72
CA GLY A 100 16.35 7.97 -7.92
C GLY A 100 15.01 7.38 -8.41
N GLU A 101 14.70 6.14 -8.05
CA GLU A 101 13.43 5.51 -8.43
C GLU A 101 12.29 5.88 -7.48
N VAL A 102 12.62 6.22 -6.23
CA VAL A 102 11.63 6.67 -5.24
C VAL A 102 10.95 7.95 -5.68
N ALA A 103 11.70 8.92 -6.20
CA ALA A 103 11.14 10.16 -6.75
C ALA A 103 10.08 9.87 -7.82
N GLY A 104 10.38 8.96 -8.76
CA GLY A 104 9.42 8.56 -9.80
C GLY A 104 8.18 7.86 -9.24
N VAL A 105 8.33 7.11 -8.15
CA VAL A 105 7.17 6.47 -7.48
C VAL A 105 6.31 7.51 -6.79
N LEU A 106 6.89 8.49 -6.10
CA LEU A 106 6.17 9.59 -5.45
C LEU A 106 5.44 10.45 -6.49
N GLU A 107 6.09 10.81 -7.61
CA GLU A 107 5.45 11.51 -8.72
C GLU A 107 4.26 10.72 -9.29
N ALA A 108 4.42 9.41 -9.49
CA ALA A 108 3.35 8.54 -9.99
C ALA A 108 2.16 8.48 -9.02
N ARG A 109 2.40 8.46 -7.71
CA ARG A 109 1.33 8.53 -6.69
C ARG A 109 0.52 9.80 -6.81
N ARG A 110 1.18 10.96 -6.94
CA ARG A 110 0.51 12.25 -7.08
C ARG A 110 -0.40 12.33 -8.30
N LEU A 111 -0.03 11.65 -9.39
CA LEU A 111 -0.83 11.59 -10.60
C LEU A 111 -2.02 10.66 -10.48
N ILE A 112 -1.83 9.53 -9.82
CA ILE A 112 -2.76 8.39 -9.90
C ILE A 112 -3.71 8.35 -8.70
N GLU A 113 -3.22 8.49 -7.48
CA GLU A 113 -4.02 8.24 -6.28
C GLU A 113 -5.23 9.19 -6.13
N PRO A 114 -5.14 10.51 -6.41
CA PRO A 114 -6.31 11.38 -6.34
C PRO A 114 -7.41 10.95 -7.32
N ARG A 115 -7.03 10.52 -8.52
CA ARG A 115 -8.00 10.07 -9.55
C ARG A 115 -8.61 8.72 -9.19
N VAL A 116 -7.83 7.83 -8.57
CA VAL A 116 -8.34 6.57 -8.03
C VAL A 116 -9.34 6.83 -6.90
N ALA A 117 -9.05 7.76 -5.99
CA ALA A 117 -9.95 8.14 -4.91
C ALA A 117 -11.26 8.77 -5.44
N GLN A 118 -11.19 9.63 -6.44
CA GLN A 118 -12.37 10.21 -7.10
C GLN A 118 -13.22 9.14 -7.79
N LEU A 119 -12.60 8.18 -8.48
CA LEU A 119 -13.32 7.08 -9.10
C LEU A 119 -13.93 6.13 -8.05
N ALA A 120 -13.24 5.91 -6.93
CA ALA A 120 -13.78 5.17 -5.80
C ALA A 120 -15.01 5.87 -5.22
N ALA A 121 -15.00 7.20 -5.11
CA ALA A 121 -16.15 7.96 -4.60
C ALA A 121 -17.44 7.75 -5.45
N VAL A 122 -17.29 7.47 -6.75
CA VAL A 122 -18.41 7.18 -7.64
C VAL A 122 -18.90 5.74 -7.54
N ASN A 123 -17.99 4.78 -7.27
CA ASN A 123 -18.27 3.35 -7.41
C ASN A 123 -18.33 2.60 -6.08
N ALA A 124 -17.84 3.20 -4.99
CA ALA A 124 -17.77 2.55 -3.68
C ALA A 124 -19.15 2.16 -3.15
N ARG A 125 -19.20 1.03 -2.48
CA ARG A 125 -20.37 0.51 -1.77
C ARG A 125 -20.19 0.70 -0.26
N GLU A 126 -21.26 0.57 0.50
CA GLU A 126 -21.18 0.72 1.96
C GLU A 126 -20.19 -0.26 2.62
N ASP A 127 -20.04 -1.47 2.07
CA ASP A 127 -19.06 -2.43 2.53
C ASP A 127 -17.60 -1.94 2.34
N ASP A 128 -17.33 -1.13 1.30
CA ASP A 128 -16.02 -0.53 1.08
C ASP A 128 -15.71 0.51 2.16
N PHE A 129 -16.66 1.38 2.45
CA PHE A 129 -16.53 2.38 3.52
C PHE A 129 -16.38 1.73 4.90
N ALA A 130 -17.17 0.70 5.19
CA ALA A 130 -17.05 -0.05 6.43
C ALA A 130 -15.67 -0.73 6.56
N HIS A 131 -15.10 -1.22 5.46
CA HIS A 131 -13.77 -1.81 5.46
C HIS A 131 -12.68 -0.76 5.70
N LEU A 132 -12.73 0.38 5.00
CA LEU A 132 -11.80 1.48 5.20
C LEU A 132 -11.82 1.99 6.65
N ALA A 133 -13.01 2.14 7.24
CA ALA A 133 -13.16 2.52 8.64
C ALA A 133 -12.50 1.49 9.58
N ARG A 134 -12.69 0.18 9.36
CA ARG A 134 -12.02 -0.85 10.16
C ARG A 134 -10.50 -0.79 10.08
N LEU A 135 -9.92 -0.46 8.93
CA LEU A 135 -8.48 -0.30 8.79
C LEU A 135 -7.95 0.88 9.61
N ILE A 136 -8.68 2.00 9.60
CA ILE A 136 -8.36 3.17 10.43
C ILE A 136 -8.44 2.83 11.92
N GLU A 137 -9.51 2.15 12.36
CA GLU A 137 -9.63 1.70 13.74
C GLU A 137 -8.53 0.73 14.16
N ALA A 138 -8.09 -0.16 13.26
CA ALA A 138 -6.95 -1.04 13.52
C ALA A 138 -5.64 -0.25 13.67
N GLN A 139 -5.42 0.81 12.87
CA GLN A 139 -4.27 1.71 13.04
C GLN A 139 -4.31 2.44 14.39
N LYS A 140 -5.49 2.92 14.83
CA LYS A 140 -5.67 3.56 16.14
C LYS A 140 -5.34 2.59 17.28
N ALA A 141 -5.84 1.36 17.21
CA ALA A 141 -5.59 0.34 18.22
C ALA A 141 -4.09 0.08 18.42
N LEU A 142 -3.29 0.08 17.33
CA LEU A 142 -1.84 -0.06 17.44
C LEU A 142 -1.17 1.13 18.15
N LEU A 143 -1.71 2.35 18.02
CA LEU A 143 -1.22 3.51 18.78
C LEU A 143 -1.52 3.40 20.27
N ASP A 144 -2.70 2.89 20.62
CA ASP A 144 -3.13 2.75 22.01
C ASP A 144 -2.35 1.65 22.75
N GLU A 145 -1.78 0.67 22.03
CA GLU A 145 -0.90 -0.37 22.60
C GLU A 145 0.48 0.15 23.05
N GLY A 146 0.83 1.39 22.72
CA GLY A 146 1.99 2.14 23.27
C GLY A 146 3.06 2.45 22.25
N ASP A 147 4.11 1.63 22.08
CA ASP A 147 5.24 1.95 21.22
C ASP A 147 4.92 1.65 19.75
N VAL A 148 4.64 2.70 18.98
CA VAL A 148 4.39 2.59 17.52
C VAL A 148 5.58 1.98 16.80
N LEU A 149 6.81 2.21 17.26
CA LEU A 149 8.00 1.63 16.63
C LEU A 149 8.02 0.10 16.77
N ALA A 150 7.48 -0.45 17.87
CA ALA A 150 7.34 -1.89 18.04
C ALA A 150 6.33 -2.52 17.05
N HIS A 151 5.39 -1.73 16.53
CA HIS A 151 4.31 -2.16 15.63
C HIS A 151 4.39 -1.51 14.24
N GLU A 152 5.51 -0.86 13.92
CA GLU A 152 5.70 -0.07 12.70
C GLU A 152 5.34 -0.85 11.43
N ASP A 153 5.86 -2.06 11.26
CA ASP A 153 5.57 -2.88 10.08
C ASP A 153 4.07 -3.22 9.95
N HIS A 154 3.39 -3.47 11.07
CA HIS A 154 1.94 -3.71 11.06
C HIS A 154 1.16 -2.44 10.71
N PHE A 155 1.57 -1.29 11.23
CA PHE A 155 0.96 0.00 10.90
C PHE A 155 1.11 0.32 9.40
N LEU A 156 2.29 0.11 8.83
CA LEU A 156 2.58 0.28 7.40
C LEU A 156 1.78 -0.70 6.53
N GLN A 157 1.60 -1.92 6.99
CA GLN A 157 0.73 -2.88 6.30
C GLN A 157 -0.72 -2.38 6.23
N LEU A 158 -1.27 -1.87 7.33
CA LEU A 158 -2.63 -1.32 7.38
C LEU A 158 -2.77 -0.09 6.47
N ASP A 159 -1.75 0.78 6.43
CA ASP A 159 -1.69 1.91 5.52
C ASP A 159 -1.74 1.44 4.05
N THR A 160 -0.95 0.44 3.69
CA THR A 160 -0.99 -0.18 2.35
C THR A 160 -2.36 -0.74 2.01
N GLN A 161 -2.98 -1.45 2.97
CA GLN A 161 -4.34 -2.00 2.79
C GLN A 161 -5.38 -0.91 2.59
N PHE A 162 -5.26 0.24 3.26
CA PHE A 162 -6.15 1.38 3.09
C PHE A 162 -6.14 1.88 1.63
N HIS A 163 -4.97 2.15 1.07
CA HIS A 163 -4.82 2.59 -0.32
C HIS A 163 -5.28 1.53 -1.34
N VAL A 164 -4.93 0.26 -1.11
CA VAL A 164 -5.41 -0.85 -1.97
C VAL A 164 -6.94 -0.98 -1.89
N ARG A 165 -7.55 -0.75 -0.72
CA ARG A 165 -9.00 -0.79 -0.58
C ARG A 165 -9.69 0.33 -1.35
N ILE A 166 -9.16 1.54 -1.35
CA ILE A 166 -9.64 2.64 -2.20
C ILE A 166 -9.58 2.21 -3.67
N ALA A 167 -8.46 1.62 -4.10
CA ALA A 167 -8.34 1.13 -5.48
C ALA A 167 -9.39 0.04 -5.81
N ARG A 168 -9.67 -0.88 -4.90
CA ARG A 168 -10.71 -1.91 -5.08
C ARG A 168 -12.12 -1.32 -5.18
N ALA A 169 -12.40 -0.28 -4.42
CA ALA A 169 -13.68 0.42 -4.48
C ALA A 169 -13.98 1.04 -5.85
N THR A 170 -12.96 1.23 -6.70
CA THR A 170 -13.17 1.63 -8.11
C THR A 170 -13.87 0.56 -8.96
N GLY A 171 -13.88 -0.72 -8.53
CA GLY A 171 -14.37 -1.84 -9.33
C GLY A 171 -13.46 -2.24 -10.50
N ASN A 172 -12.27 -1.65 -10.66
CA ASN A 172 -11.36 -1.86 -11.78
C ASN A 172 -10.12 -2.65 -11.37
N SER A 173 -10.03 -3.91 -11.79
CA SER A 173 -8.91 -4.80 -11.45
C SER A 173 -7.55 -4.33 -11.97
N THR A 174 -7.50 -3.61 -13.08
CA THR A 174 -6.27 -3.04 -13.64
C THR A 174 -5.74 -1.92 -12.75
N ILE A 175 -6.63 -1.05 -12.25
CA ILE A 175 -6.27 -0.01 -11.27
C ILE A 175 -5.74 -0.66 -9.98
N VAL A 176 -6.40 -1.71 -9.50
CA VAL A 176 -5.93 -2.45 -8.31
C VAL A 176 -4.51 -3.00 -8.52
N SER A 177 -4.24 -3.63 -9.67
CA SER A 177 -2.91 -4.18 -10.00
C SER A 177 -1.84 -3.08 -10.09
N LEU A 178 -2.18 -1.95 -10.71
CA LEU A 178 -1.30 -0.79 -10.79
C LEU A 178 -0.96 -0.24 -9.40
N MET A 179 -1.98 -0.03 -8.57
CA MET A 179 -1.81 0.49 -7.21
C MET A 179 -0.96 -0.44 -6.33
N ARG A 180 -1.16 -1.75 -6.43
CA ARG A 180 -0.30 -2.72 -5.74
C ARG A 180 1.17 -2.59 -6.14
N THR A 181 1.44 -2.53 -7.45
CA THR A 181 2.81 -2.38 -7.95
C THR A 181 3.44 -1.09 -7.45
N LEU A 182 2.68 0.00 -7.44
CA LEU A 182 3.12 1.30 -6.98
C LEU A 182 3.42 1.29 -5.47
N LEU A 183 2.50 0.78 -4.66
CA LEU A 183 2.62 0.76 -3.20
C LEU A 183 3.72 -0.19 -2.71
N ARG A 184 3.94 -1.33 -3.38
CA ARG A 184 5.04 -2.24 -3.07
C ARG A 184 6.42 -1.56 -3.22
N ARG A 185 6.56 -0.65 -4.18
CA ARG A 185 7.80 0.10 -4.38
C ARG A 185 8.06 1.15 -3.31
N LEU A 186 7.06 1.48 -2.50
CA LEU A 186 7.14 2.54 -1.50
C LEU A 186 7.46 2.06 -0.08
N GLU A 187 7.57 0.77 0.16
CA GLU A 187 7.81 0.25 1.52
C GLU A 187 8.97 0.97 2.21
N ILE A 188 10.09 1.19 1.51
CA ILE A 188 11.26 1.89 2.06
C ILE A 188 10.93 3.37 2.39
N ALA A 189 10.21 4.06 1.51
CA ALA A 189 9.84 5.47 1.73
C ALA A 189 8.86 5.63 2.91
N ARG A 190 8.03 4.64 3.15
CA ARG A 190 7.07 4.64 4.26
C ARG A 190 7.74 4.40 5.59
N ASP A 191 8.68 3.47 5.68
CA ASP A 191 9.49 3.24 6.86
C ASP A 191 10.14 4.55 7.33
N LEU A 192 10.75 5.30 6.41
CA LEU A 192 11.35 6.59 6.73
C LEU A 192 10.35 7.64 7.23
N ALA A 193 9.12 7.61 6.73
CA ALA A 193 8.09 8.58 7.11
C ALA A 193 7.53 8.36 8.52
N LEU A 194 7.53 7.12 9.03
CA LEU A 194 7.06 6.81 10.38
C LEU A 194 8.08 7.08 11.48
N HIS A 195 9.37 7.09 11.18
CA HIS A 195 10.44 7.37 12.15
C HIS A 195 10.45 8.82 12.66
N GLU A 196 9.70 9.71 12.04
CA GLU A 196 9.56 11.09 12.53
C GLU A 196 8.31 11.24 13.41
N PRO A 197 8.44 11.51 14.74
CA PRO A 197 7.30 11.86 15.59
C PRO A 197 6.68 13.21 15.12
N PRO A 198 5.44 13.35 14.95
CA PRO A 198 4.18 12.69 15.28
C PRO A 198 3.45 12.07 14.09
N THR A 199 4.12 11.26 13.28
CA THR A 199 3.67 10.88 11.94
C THR A 199 2.47 9.94 11.96
N ALA A 200 2.44 8.97 12.88
CA ALA A 200 1.36 7.98 12.91
C ALA A 200 -0.02 8.58 13.28
N PRO A 201 -0.17 9.45 14.30
CA PRO A 201 -1.44 10.16 14.56
C PRO A 201 -1.90 11.00 13.37
N TRP A 202 -0.94 11.67 12.69
CA TRP A 202 -1.26 12.44 11.50
C TRP A 202 -1.75 11.56 10.34
N VAL A 203 -1.15 10.37 10.14
CA VAL A 203 -1.61 9.41 9.11
C VAL A 203 -3.04 8.99 9.37
N ILE A 204 -3.42 8.73 10.61
CA ILE A 204 -4.79 8.38 10.98
C ILE A 204 -5.75 9.53 10.66
N ASP A 205 -5.44 10.76 11.06
CA ASP A 205 -6.27 11.95 10.77
C ASP A 205 -6.48 12.12 9.26
N ILE A 206 -5.41 12.02 8.48
CA ILE A 206 -5.52 12.19 7.02
C ILE A 206 -6.32 11.07 6.37
N HIS A 207 -6.24 9.83 6.89
CA HIS A 207 -7.07 8.71 6.42
C HIS A 207 -8.55 8.92 6.75
N GLU A 208 -8.89 9.41 7.94
CA GLU A 208 -10.27 9.74 8.31
C GLU A 208 -10.83 10.84 7.39
N ARG A 209 -10.07 11.87 7.12
CA ARG A 209 -10.44 12.97 6.23
C ARG A 209 -10.59 12.49 4.78
N THR A 210 -9.71 11.59 4.33
CA THR A 210 -9.78 10.97 3.01
C THR A 210 -11.06 10.12 2.88
N LEU A 211 -11.35 9.28 3.88
CA LEU A 211 -12.57 8.48 3.90
C LEU A 211 -13.83 9.35 3.86
N ALA A 212 -13.86 10.42 4.66
CA ALA A 212 -14.98 11.36 4.68
C ALA A 212 -15.18 12.07 3.32
N ALA A 213 -14.08 12.48 2.67
CA ALA A 213 -14.12 13.11 1.35
C ALA A 213 -14.62 12.15 0.26
N ILE A 214 -14.14 10.90 0.25
CA ILE A 214 -14.60 9.87 -0.70
C ILE A 214 -16.09 9.59 -0.47
N ARG A 215 -16.53 9.45 0.79
CA ARG A 215 -17.94 9.16 1.13
C ARG A 215 -18.89 10.29 0.74
N SER A 216 -18.45 11.54 0.82
CA SER A 216 -19.24 12.70 0.41
C SER A 216 -19.28 12.92 -1.09
N ALA A 217 -18.45 12.19 -1.85
CA ALA A 217 -18.25 12.39 -3.29
C ALA A 217 -17.88 13.84 -3.69
N ASP A 218 -17.25 14.56 -2.77
CA ASP A 218 -16.73 15.91 -3.00
C ASP A 218 -15.34 15.82 -3.67
N HIS A 219 -15.33 15.92 -5.00
CA HIS A 219 -14.12 15.77 -5.80
C HIS A 219 -13.04 16.82 -5.50
N ASP A 220 -13.43 18.05 -5.20
CA ASP A 220 -12.48 19.11 -4.86
C ASP A 220 -11.86 18.82 -3.49
N ARG A 221 -12.67 18.35 -2.54
CA ARG A 221 -12.20 17.95 -1.22
C ARG A 221 -11.30 16.72 -1.28
N ILE A 222 -11.59 15.75 -2.16
CA ILE A 222 -10.73 14.58 -2.39
C ILE A 222 -9.36 15.06 -2.90
N ASP A 223 -9.31 15.94 -3.88
CA ASP A 223 -8.06 16.48 -4.41
C ASP A 223 -7.24 17.20 -3.33
N GLU A 224 -7.87 18.04 -2.49
CA GLU A 224 -7.20 18.75 -1.40
C GLU A 224 -6.58 17.79 -0.37
N VAL A 225 -7.37 16.82 0.10
CA VAL A 225 -6.92 15.88 1.15
C VAL A 225 -5.84 14.94 0.60
N MET A 226 -6.00 14.45 -0.62
CA MET A 226 -5.00 13.60 -1.26
C MET A 226 -3.70 14.34 -1.54
N ASP A 227 -3.77 15.61 -1.96
CA ASP A 227 -2.57 16.44 -2.15
C ASP A 227 -1.82 16.65 -0.82
N GLU A 228 -2.53 16.95 0.26
CA GLU A 228 -1.95 17.08 1.60
C GLU A 228 -1.28 15.78 2.06
N HIS A 229 -1.97 14.64 1.86
CA HIS A 229 -1.47 13.32 2.22
C HIS A 229 -0.16 12.99 1.50
N LEU A 230 -0.16 13.13 0.18
CA LEU A 230 1.00 12.76 -0.65
C LEU A 230 2.17 13.72 -0.45
N ALA A 231 1.90 15.04 -0.33
CA ALA A 231 2.92 16.03 -0.06
C ALA A 231 3.62 15.82 1.30
N ALA A 232 2.92 15.33 2.31
CA ALA A 232 3.54 15.03 3.60
C ALA A 232 4.54 13.88 3.50
N MET A 233 4.21 12.82 2.75
CA MET A 233 5.11 11.72 2.46
C MET A 233 6.38 12.20 1.73
N GLU A 234 6.20 13.05 0.71
CA GLU A 234 7.32 13.63 -0.04
C GLU A 234 8.24 14.46 0.86
N ARG A 235 7.67 15.34 1.70
CA ARG A 235 8.45 16.16 2.65
C ARG A 235 9.19 15.29 3.66
N ALA A 236 8.60 14.21 4.17
CA ALA A 236 9.27 13.28 5.09
C ALA A 236 10.49 12.65 4.41
N TRP A 237 10.32 12.23 3.18
CA TRP A 237 11.39 11.66 2.38
C TRP A 237 12.51 12.67 2.06
N GLU A 238 12.15 13.91 1.68
CA GLU A 238 13.11 14.98 1.41
C GLU A 238 13.95 15.31 2.64
N ARG A 239 13.31 15.38 3.84
CA ARG A 239 14.03 15.57 5.10
C ARG A 239 15.00 14.42 5.40
N ALA A 240 14.55 13.17 5.24
CA ALA A 240 15.35 11.99 5.53
C ALA A 240 16.58 11.86 4.63
N THR A 241 16.50 12.37 3.39
CA THR A 241 17.58 12.25 2.40
C THR A 241 18.38 13.53 2.18
N ASP A 242 17.96 14.64 2.77
CA ASP A 242 18.51 16.00 2.52
C ASP A 242 18.56 16.33 1.00
N ARG A 243 17.52 15.91 0.28
CA ARG A 243 17.41 16.10 -1.18
C ARG A 243 15.98 16.45 -1.57
N MET A 244 15.84 17.44 -2.45
CA MET A 244 14.58 17.65 -3.17
C MET A 244 14.40 16.50 -4.16
N LEU A 245 13.39 15.68 -3.98
CA LEU A 245 13.16 14.46 -4.76
C LEU A 245 12.10 14.63 -5.82
N VAL A 246 11.06 15.36 -5.49
CA VAL A 246 9.89 15.51 -6.37
C VAL A 246 9.97 16.83 -7.12
N ARG A 247 9.76 16.78 -8.42
CA ARG A 247 9.69 17.98 -9.25
C ARG A 247 8.50 18.83 -8.85
N PRO A 248 8.59 20.16 -8.98
CA PRO A 248 7.43 21.02 -8.81
C PRO A 248 6.24 20.53 -9.66
N ILE A 249 5.08 20.41 -9.04
CA ILE A 249 3.88 19.96 -9.72
C ILE A 249 3.44 21.09 -10.66
N PRO A 250 3.20 20.81 -11.95
CA PRO A 250 2.65 21.79 -12.86
C PRO A 250 1.28 22.29 -12.37
N ASP A 251 1.01 23.60 -12.49
CA ASP A 251 -0.22 24.24 -12.01
C ASP A 251 -1.51 23.55 -12.44
N PHE A 252 -1.52 22.98 -13.67
CA PHE A 252 -2.70 22.28 -14.18
C PHE A 252 -3.01 20.97 -13.43
N MET A 253 -2.07 20.46 -12.65
CA MET A 253 -2.22 19.24 -11.85
C MET A 253 -2.56 19.54 -10.38
N LEU A 254 -2.44 20.80 -9.97
CA LEU A 254 -2.80 21.21 -8.61
C LEU A 254 -4.32 21.14 -8.42
N PRO A 255 -4.81 20.88 -7.19
CA PRO A 255 -6.23 20.99 -6.84
C PRO A 255 -6.82 22.34 -7.30
N VAL A 256 -8.07 22.36 -7.70
CA VAL A 256 -8.75 23.58 -8.20
C VAL A 256 -8.69 24.69 -7.14
N ALA A 257 -8.85 24.34 -5.86
CA ALA A 257 -8.76 25.28 -4.75
C ALA A 257 -7.37 25.94 -4.61
N ALA A 258 -6.29 25.22 -4.89
CA ALA A 258 -4.92 25.74 -4.86
C ALA A 258 -4.66 26.70 -6.04
N ARG A 259 -5.17 26.38 -7.23
CA ARG A 259 -5.08 27.25 -8.43
C ARG A 259 -5.74 28.62 -8.22
N SER A 260 -6.86 28.64 -7.49
CA SER A 260 -7.62 29.87 -7.21
C SER A 260 -6.92 30.81 -6.22
N ARG A 261 -6.08 30.29 -5.32
CA ARG A 261 -5.32 31.10 -4.36
C ARG A 261 -4.16 31.84 -5.02
N ASP A 262 -3.45 31.18 -5.93
CA ASP A 262 -2.29 31.77 -6.63
C ASP A 262 -2.72 32.88 -7.61
N GLN A 263 -3.88 32.74 -8.27
CA GLN A 263 -4.44 33.77 -9.11
C GLN A 263 -4.91 35.01 -8.35
N ARG A 264 -5.21 34.90 -7.06
CA ARG A 264 -5.57 36.07 -6.22
C ARG A 264 -4.34 36.81 -5.69
N SER A 265 -3.21 36.12 -5.47
CA SER A 265 -1.97 36.75 -5.02
C SER A 265 -1.26 37.52 -6.14
N SER A 266 -1.47 37.13 -7.40
CA SER A 266 -0.89 37.82 -8.57
C SER A 266 -1.68 39.07 -9.03
N ARG A 267 -2.85 39.35 -8.42
CA ARG A 267 -3.66 40.55 -8.68
C ARG A 267 -3.50 41.59 -7.58
N THR A 268 -2.26 41.99 -7.27
CA THR A 268 -2.05 43.26 -6.54
C THR A 268 -2.14 44.40 -7.53
N PRO A 269 -3.06 45.34 -7.39
CA PRO A 269 -3.15 46.46 -8.33
C PRO A 269 -1.91 47.34 -8.17
N ALA A 270 -1.20 47.53 -9.26
CA ALA A 270 -0.21 48.59 -9.36
C ALA A 270 -0.91 49.92 -9.10
N ARG A 271 -0.45 50.62 -8.05
CA ARG A 271 -0.75 52.04 -7.84
C ARG A 271 0.30 52.90 -8.53
#